data_e2d4067696e496582c4f22d9fcf16326
#
_entry.id   e2d4067696e496582c4f22d9fcf16326
#
_cell.length_a   1.000
_cell.length_b   1.000
_cell.length_c   1.000
_cell.angle_alpha   90.00
_cell.angle_beta   90.00
_cell.angle_gamma   90.00
#
_symmetry.space_group_name_H-M   'P 1'
#
loop_
_entity.id
_entity.type
_entity.pdbx_description
1 polymer ?
#
loop_
_entity_poly.entity_id
_entity_poly.type
_entity_poly.pdbx_seq_one_letter_code
_entity_poly.pdbx_strand_id
1 'polypeptide(L)'
;KIISQELSKQLRDNKDVIQDIDLLASQVERCNQILKRLTLNPIEEDEFIDEDLSIRDYLKEIIFSFKETSNKEFIFNFDQDSNPKKITKSIEIVYGLRNFIGNANKFCRDKIFITLKSDSEYTEVIIEDDGEGYPSDILSKIGEPYLKAIGNYDKIRSGLGLGIFIGKNLLEKNFANINCRNSKTRSGAEVKIRWNNKDFIKI
;
A
#
# COMPACT_ATOMS: atom_id res chain seq x y z
N LYS A 1 14.91 21.17 -9.42
CA LYS A 1 15.45 21.80 -8.18
C LYS A 1 16.50 22.85 -8.50
N ILE A 2 17.56 22.51 -9.28
CA ILE A 2 18.63 23.47 -9.65
C ILE A 2 18.08 24.64 -10.48
N ILE A 3 17.25 24.35 -11.51
CA ILE A 3 16.66 25.38 -12.39
C ILE A 3 15.74 26.34 -11.59
N SER A 4 14.92 25.85 -10.67
CA SER A 4 14.05 26.71 -9.86
C SER A 4 14.84 27.63 -8.91
N GLN A 5 15.95 27.14 -8.36
CA GLN A 5 16.85 27.94 -7.53
C GLN A 5 17.59 29.03 -8.34
N GLU A 6 17.98 28.71 -9.57
CA GLU A 6 18.61 29.67 -10.47
C GLU A 6 17.64 30.78 -10.90
N LEU A 7 16.41 30.39 -11.29
CA LEU A 7 15.34 31.34 -11.63
C LEU A 7 14.95 32.23 -10.47
N SER A 8 14.87 31.72 -9.24
CA SER A 8 14.60 32.53 -8.05
C SER A 8 15.69 33.56 -7.77
N LYS A 9 16.95 33.27 -8.13
CA LYS A 9 18.06 34.23 -8.02
C LYS A 9 18.00 35.33 -9.10
N GLN A 10 17.63 34.97 -10.33
CA GLN A 10 17.59 35.91 -11.45
C GLN A 10 16.39 36.85 -11.42
N LEU A 11 15.29 36.45 -10.78
CA LEU A 11 14.00 37.18 -10.77
C LEU A 11 13.68 37.78 -9.39
N ARG A 12 14.68 38.11 -8.59
CA ARG A 12 14.53 38.60 -7.21
C ARG A 12 13.61 39.81 -7.03
N ASP A 13 13.42 40.61 -8.07
CA ASP A 13 12.63 41.84 -8.02
C ASP A 13 11.14 41.63 -8.35
N ASN A 14 10.70 40.44 -8.71
CA ASN A 14 9.32 40.13 -9.06
C ASN A 14 8.71 39.09 -8.09
N LYS A 15 8.04 39.59 -7.05
CA LYS A 15 7.45 38.76 -5.99
C LYS A 15 6.45 37.74 -6.48
N ASP A 16 5.66 38.06 -7.51
CA ASP A 16 4.62 37.16 -8.02
C ASP A 16 5.27 35.96 -8.74
N VAL A 17 6.33 36.22 -9.51
CA VAL A 17 7.10 35.15 -10.19
C VAL A 17 7.84 34.27 -9.20
N ILE A 18 8.33 34.83 -8.09
CA ILE A 18 8.95 34.02 -7.02
C ILE A 18 7.93 33.07 -6.39
N GLN A 19 6.71 33.54 -6.10
CA GLN A 19 5.65 32.70 -5.57
C GLN A 19 5.28 31.55 -6.52
N ASP A 20 5.21 31.82 -7.82
CA ASP A 20 4.94 30.80 -8.84
C ASP A 20 6.09 29.77 -8.92
N ILE A 21 7.34 30.22 -8.83
CA ILE A 21 8.51 29.32 -8.80
C ILE A 21 8.50 28.44 -7.55
N ASP A 22 8.19 28.99 -6.40
CA ASP A 22 8.10 28.25 -5.14
C ASP A 22 6.94 27.24 -5.17
N LEU A 23 5.81 27.63 -5.77
CA LEU A 23 4.70 26.71 -6.00
C LEU A 23 5.11 25.56 -6.93
N LEU A 24 5.74 25.85 -8.06
CA LEU A 24 6.26 24.82 -8.98
C LEU A 24 7.28 23.91 -8.30
N ALA A 25 8.23 24.46 -7.54
CA ALA A 25 9.21 23.69 -6.78
C ALA A 25 8.52 22.75 -5.77
N SER A 26 7.48 23.24 -5.09
CA SER A 26 6.69 22.42 -4.17
C SER A 26 5.94 21.29 -4.86
N GLN A 27 5.37 21.54 -6.06
CA GLN A 27 4.71 20.50 -6.86
C GLN A 27 5.70 19.46 -7.38
N VAL A 28 6.89 19.87 -7.84
CA VAL A 28 7.96 18.94 -8.26
C VAL A 28 8.43 18.09 -7.08
N GLU A 29 8.61 18.67 -5.89
CA GLU A 29 8.97 17.91 -4.69
C GLU A 29 7.84 16.93 -4.31
N ARG A 30 6.59 17.33 -4.45
CA ARG A 30 5.43 16.47 -4.23
C ARG A 30 5.40 15.31 -5.25
N CYS A 31 5.67 15.57 -6.53
CA CYS A 31 5.81 14.53 -7.55
C CYS A 31 6.97 13.58 -7.21
N ASN A 32 8.12 14.10 -6.79
CA ASN A 32 9.24 13.28 -6.35
C ASN A 32 8.89 12.42 -5.13
N GLN A 33 8.13 12.96 -4.17
CA GLN A 33 7.66 12.17 -3.03
C GLN A 33 6.68 11.09 -3.44
N ILE A 34 5.82 11.34 -4.43
CA ILE A 34 4.94 10.33 -5.00
C ILE A 34 5.77 9.26 -5.71
N LEU A 35 6.68 9.65 -6.58
CA LEU A 35 7.59 8.73 -7.27
C LEU A 35 8.43 7.94 -6.26
N LYS A 36 9.00 8.60 -5.28
CA LYS A 36 9.69 7.95 -4.18
C LYS A 36 8.80 6.94 -3.45
N ARG A 37 7.55 7.21 -3.19
CA ARG A 37 6.61 6.27 -2.55
C ARG A 37 6.19 5.13 -3.49
N LEU A 38 6.23 5.34 -4.78
CA LEU A 38 6.02 4.31 -5.79
C LEU A 38 7.27 3.43 -5.99
N THR A 39 8.46 4.02 -5.79
CA THR A 39 9.76 3.37 -6.02
C THR A 39 10.54 3.09 -4.73
N LEU A 40 10.23 3.77 -3.62
CA LEU A 40 10.91 3.67 -2.34
C LEU A 40 10.00 3.00 -1.30
N ASN A 41 10.07 1.79 -1.19
CA ASN A 41 11.11 1.04 -0.50
C ASN A 41 11.82 0.18 -1.55
N PRO A 42 13.05 0.42 -1.85
CA PRO A 42 13.86 -0.63 -2.39
C PRO A 42 13.88 -1.71 -1.29
N ILE A 43 13.12 -2.73 -1.45
CA ILE A 43 13.64 -4.06 -1.24
C ILE A 43 14.88 -3.97 -2.09
N GLU A 44 16.05 -3.93 -1.46
CA GLU A 44 17.33 -3.81 -2.15
C GLU A 44 17.25 -4.76 -3.32
N GLU A 45 17.43 -4.26 -4.54
CA GLU A 45 17.07 -4.95 -5.79
C GLU A 45 17.77 -6.29 -5.95
N ASP A 46 18.69 -6.63 -5.06
CA ASP A 46 19.56 -7.82 -5.14
C ASP A 46 19.16 -9.00 -4.23
N GLU A 47 18.32 -8.83 -3.20
CA GLU A 47 18.03 -9.93 -2.27
C GLU A 47 16.74 -10.71 -2.57
N PHE A 48 15.87 -10.25 -3.47
CA PHE A 48 14.62 -10.94 -3.83
C PHE A 48 14.70 -11.78 -5.12
N ILE A 49 15.86 -12.36 -5.42
CA ILE A 49 16.10 -13.09 -6.67
C ILE A 49 15.72 -14.57 -6.59
N ASP A 50 15.05 -15.00 -5.55
CA ASP A 50 14.59 -16.40 -5.53
C ASP A 50 13.33 -16.56 -6.41
N GLU A 51 13.49 -17.23 -7.54
CA GLU A 51 12.44 -17.44 -8.56
C GLU A 51 11.26 -18.28 -8.09
N ASP A 52 11.30 -18.80 -6.87
CA ASP A 52 10.39 -19.82 -6.34
C ASP A 52 9.63 -19.43 -5.07
N LEU A 53 9.49 -18.14 -4.78
CA LEU A 53 8.81 -17.67 -3.57
C LEU A 53 7.28 -17.82 -3.67
N SER A 54 6.67 -18.24 -2.58
CA SER A 54 5.20 -18.26 -2.45
C SER A 54 4.64 -16.92 -1.93
N ILE A 55 3.33 -16.70 -2.12
CA ILE A 55 2.64 -15.56 -1.47
C ILE A 55 2.89 -15.50 0.04
N ARG A 56 3.01 -16.67 0.68
CA ARG A 56 3.33 -16.79 2.11
C ARG A 56 4.68 -16.16 2.44
N ASP A 57 5.67 -16.38 1.60
CA ASP A 57 7.03 -15.88 1.84
C ASP A 57 7.07 -14.38 1.61
N TYR A 58 6.45 -13.86 0.55
CA TYR A 58 6.27 -12.43 0.35
C TYR A 58 5.58 -11.74 1.54
N LEU A 59 4.50 -12.34 2.06
CA LEU A 59 3.82 -11.78 3.25
C LEU A 59 4.72 -11.73 4.47
N LYS A 60 5.52 -12.80 4.72
CA LYS A 60 6.48 -12.81 5.84
C LYS A 60 7.51 -11.69 5.73
N GLU A 61 8.08 -11.49 4.54
CA GLU A 61 9.09 -10.45 4.31
C GLU A 61 8.51 -9.06 4.45
N ILE A 62 7.32 -8.81 3.88
CA ILE A 62 6.62 -7.54 4.05
C ILE A 62 6.34 -7.27 5.53
N ILE A 63 5.81 -8.26 6.26
CA ILE A 63 5.52 -8.13 7.69
C ILE A 63 6.79 -7.86 8.48
N PHE A 64 7.88 -8.58 8.18
CA PHE A 64 9.17 -8.39 8.84
C PHE A 64 9.67 -6.94 8.67
N SER A 65 9.64 -6.41 7.45
CA SER A 65 10.06 -5.03 7.17
C SER A 65 9.23 -3.97 7.91
N PHE A 66 7.94 -4.23 8.16
CA PHE A 66 7.11 -3.33 8.97
C PHE A 66 7.41 -3.45 10.46
N LYS A 67 7.69 -4.65 10.97
CA LYS A 67 8.02 -4.88 12.39
C LYS A 67 9.28 -4.13 12.84
N GLU A 68 10.24 -3.91 11.94
CA GLU A 68 11.45 -3.16 12.24
C GLU A 68 11.20 -1.66 12.48
N THR A 69 10.14 -1.11 11.89
CA THR A 69 9.85 0.34 11.91
C THR A 69 8.57 0.72 12.61
N SER A 70 7.75 -0.26 13.00
CA SER A 70 6.44 -0.07 13.62
C SER A 70 6.37 -0.67 15.01
N ASN A 71 5.70 0.06 15.93
CA ASN A 71 5.40 -0.43 17.28
C ASN A 71 4.09 -1.25 17.35
N LYS A 72 3.50 -1.59 16.18
CA LYS A 72 2.25 -2.34 16.10
C LYS A 72 2.49 -3.84 16.12
N GLU A 73 1.50 -4.57 16.63
CA GLU A 73 1.52 -6.03 16.67
C GLU A 73 1.00 -6.59 15.34
N PHE A 74 1.82 -7.37 14.63
CA PHE A 74 1.45 -8.09 13.41
C PHE A 74 1.20 -9.54 13.73
N ILE A 75 -0.04 -10.00 13.52
CA ILE A 75 -0.49 -11.38 13.75
C ILE A 75 -0.70 -12.03 12.40
N PHE A 76 0.15 -12.98 12.05
CA PHE A 76 0.08 -13.68 10.78
C PHE A 76 -0.42 -15.11 10.98
N ASN A 77 -1.59 -15.39 10.41
CA ASN A 77 -2.23 -16.70 10.44
C ASN A 77 -2.23 -17.31 9.03
N PHE A 78 -1.85 -18.57 8.95
CA PHE A 78 -1.97 -19.34 7.71
C PHE A 78 -2.33 -20.78 8.05
N ASP A 79 -3.10 -21.40 7.19
CA ASP A 79 -3.43 -22.81 7.31
C ASP A 79 -2.20 -23.63 6.91
N GLN A 80 -1.75 -24.53 7.81
CA GLN A 80 -0.55 -25.36 7.58
C GLN A 80 -0.77 -26.37 6.45
N ASP A 81 -2.01 -26.80 6.25
CA ASP A 81 -2.39 -27.71 5.17
C ASP A 81 -2.56 -27.00 3.82
N SER A 82 -2.58 -25.68 3.82
CA SER A 82 -2.61 -24.91 2.59
C SER A 82 -1.24 -24.97 1.92
N ASN A 83 -1.22 -25.43 0.65
CA ASN A 83 -0.04 -25.36 -0.21
C ASN A 83 -0.15 -24.11 -1.10
N PRO A 84 0.28 -22.94 -0.62
CA PRO A 84 0.15 -21.71 -1.37
C PRO A 84 0.95 -21.85 -2.67
N LYS A 85 0.31 -21.52 -3.78
CA LYS A 85 0.95 -21.59 -5.10
C LYS A 85 2.21 -20.73 -5.12
N LYS A 86 3.25 -21.25 -5.72
CA LYS A 86 4.42 -20.49 -6.08
C LYS A 86 4.01 -19.47 -7.16
N ILE A 87 4.50 -18.27 -7.03
CA ILE A 87 4.23 -17.20 -7.96
C ILE A 87 5.57 -16.82 -8.57
N THR A 88 5.62 -16.72 -9.88
CA THR A 88 6.75 -16.04 -10.52
C THR A 88 6.89 -14.64 -9.93
N LYS A 89 8.11 -14.21 -9.70
CA LYS A 89 8.42 -12.92 -9.05
C LYS A 89 7.60 -11.78 -9.68
N SER A 90 6.58 -11.33 -8.99
CA SER A 90 5.81 -10.15 -9.39
C SER A 90 6.02 -9.03 -8.39
N ILE A 91 6.82 -8.08 -8.78
CA ILE A 91 7.09 -6.88 -8.00
C ILE A 91 5.78 -6.09 -7.73
N GLU A 92 4.83 -6.16 -8.65
CA GLU A 92 3.51 -5.54 -8.52
C GLU A 92 2.70 -6.17 -7.40
N ILE A 93 2.75 -7.50 -7.22
CA ILE A 93 2.06 -8.19 -6.12
C ILE A 93 2.66 -7.76 -4.79
N VAL A 94 3.99 -7.72 -4.68
CA VAL A 94 4.68 -7.29 -3.46
C VAL A 94 4.30 -5.85 -3.10
N TYR A 95 4.38 -4.92 -4.06
CA TYR A 95 4.01 -3.52 -3.81
C TYR A 95 2.51 -3.35 -3.54
N GLY A 96 1.67 -4.12 -4.23
CA GLY A 96 0.24 -4.13 -3.98
C GLY A 96 -0.10 -4.52 -2.55
N LEU A 97 0.42 -5.67 -2.09
CA LEU A 97 0.25 -6.15 -0.71
C LEU A 97 0.82 -5.17 0.32
N ARG A 98 2.02 -4.62 0.04
CA ARG A 98 2.67 -3.64 0.91
C ARG A 98 1.85 -2.38 1.09
N ASN A 99 1.16 -1.90 0.05
CA ASN A 99 0.27 -0.74 0.16
C ASN A 99 -0.92 -1.01 1.10
N PHE A 100 -1.53 -2.18 1.05
CA PHE A 100 -2.65 -2.54 1.93
C PHE A 100 -2.18 -2.78 3.37
N ILE A 101 -1.07 -3.50 3.58
CA ILE A 101 -0.48 -3.72 4.90
C ILE A 101 -0.03 -2.40 5.52
N GLY A 102 0.61 -1.51 4.72
CA GLY A 102 1.00 -0.19 5.17
C GLY A 102 -0.18 0.70 5.54
N ASN A 103 -1.32 0.56 4.83
CA ASN A 103 -2.55 1.25 5.18
C ASN A 103 -3.11 0.74 6.52
N ALA A 104 -3.19 -0.58 6.72
CA ALA A 104 -3.59 -1.17 8.00
C ALA A 104 -2.68 -0.71 9.14
N ASN A 105 -1.35 -0.74 8.95
CA ASN A 105 -0.37 -0.26 9.93
C ASN A 105 -0.57 1.22 10.32
N LYS A 106 -0.98 2.03 9.37
CA LYS A 106 -1.21 3.46 9.60
C LYS A 106 -2.47 3.74 10.41
N PHE A 107 -3.54 2.96 10.20
CA PHE A 107 -4.87 3.25 10.74
C PHE A 107 -5.27 2.33 11.90
N CYS A 108 -4.57 1.21 12.15
CA CYS A 108 -4.81 0.38 13.32
C CYS A 108 -4.56 1.16 14.63
N ARG A 109 -5.19 0.70 15.71
CA ARG A 109 -4.85 1.14 17.07
C ARG A 109 -3.58 0.46 17.51
N ASP A 110 -3.56 -0.87 17.56
CA ASP A 110 -2.45 -1.65 18.08
C ASP A 110 -2.13 -2.88 17.24
N LYS A 111 -3.12 -3.49 16.56
CA LYS A 111 -3.00 -4.81 15.96
C LYS A 111 -3.42 -4.88 14.49
N ILE A 112 -2.64 -5.62 13.73
CA ILE A 112 -2.92 -5.96 12.34
C ILE A 112 -2.95 -7.47 12.21
N PHE A 113 -4.02 -7.99 11.64
CA PHE A 113 -4.22 -9.41 11.42
C PHE A 113 -4.12 -9.71 9.93
N ILE A 114 -3.25 -10.61 9.58
CA ILE A 114 -3.05 -11.02 8.19
C ILE A 114 -3.32 -12.52 8.15
N THR A 115 -4.30 -12.93 7.36
CA THR A 115 -4.67 -14.33 7.21
C THR A 115 -4.47 -14.76 5.77
N LEU A 116 -3.70 -15.82 5.55
CA LEU A 116 -3.53 -16.46 4.25
C LEU A 116 -4.31 -17.78 4.24
N LYS A 117 -5.19 -17.91 3.25
CA LYS A 117 -5.90 -19.15 2.94
C LYS A 117 -5.60 -19.55 1.51
N SER A 118 -5.36 -20.83 1.27
CA SER A 118 -5.15 -21.34 -0.07
C SER A 118 -5.72 -22.78 -0.17
N ASP A 119 -6.57 -22.99 -1.16
CA ASP A 119 -7.11 -24.31 -1.50
C ASP A 119 -6.74 -24.69 -2.95
N SER A 120 -7.44 -25.64 -3.53
CA SER A 120 -7.20 -26.07 -4.92
C SER A 120 -7.62 -25.01 -5.94
N GLU A 121 -8.57 -24.13 -5.62
CA GLU A 121 -9.18 -23.20 -6.55
C GLU A 121 -8.70 -21.75 -6.35
N TYR A 122 -8.53 -21.33 -5.08
CA TYR A 122 -8.30 -19.94 -4.73
C TYR A 122 -7.16 -19.79 -3.73
N THR A 123 -6.48 -18.67 -3.86
CA THR A 123 -5.59 -18.13 -2.82
C THR A 123 -6.14 -16.79 -2.36
N GLU A 124 -6.31 -16.62 -1.05
CA GLU A 124 -6.93 -15.45 -0.44
C GLU A 124 -6.05 -14.90 0.67
N VAL A 125 -5.78 -13.58 0.61
CA VAL A 125 -5.14 -12.82 1.68
C VAL A 125 -6.18 -11.88 2.29
N ILE A 126 -6.37 -11.98 3.61
CA ILE A 126 -7.26 -11.12 4.36
C ILE A 126 -6.40 -10.27 5.30
N ILE A 127 -6.51 -8.96 5.18
CA ILE A 127 -5.82 -7.98 6.04
C ILE A 127 -6.89 -7.26 6.84
N GLU A 128 -6.83 -7.37 8.16
CA GLU A 128 -7.75 -6.70 9.08
C GLU A 128 -6.96 -5.88 10.09
N ASP A 129 -7.52 -4.78 10.54
CA ASP A 129 -6.99 -3.97 11.63
C ASP A 129 -8.02 -3.76 12.76
N ASP A 130 -7.55 -3.27 13.89
CA ASP A 130 -8.36 -2.92 15.05
C ASP A 130 -8.66 -1.41 15.16
N GLY A 131 -8.54 -0.69 14.04
CA GLY A 131 -8.79 0.75 13.96
C GLY A 131 -10.27 1.12 13.99
N GLU A 132 -10.58 2.28 13.43
CA GLU A 132 -11.96 2.80 13.35
C GLU A 132 -12.71 2.29 12.11
N GLY A 133 -12.00 1.62 11.20
CA GLY A 133 -12.53 1.19 9.91
C GLY A 133 -12.65 2.35 8.90
N TYR A 134 -13.32 2.07 7.80
CA TYR A 134 -13.57 3.06 6.76
C TYR A 134 -14.80 3.89 7.10
N PRO A 135 -14.73 5.24 7.01
CA PRO A 135 -15.90 6.10 7.09
C PRO A 135 -16.94 5.72 6.01
N SER A 136 -18.22 5.86 6.34
CA SER A 136 -19.31 5.45 5.45
C SER A 136 -19.35 6.22 4.12
N ASP A 137 -18.93 7.48 4.13
CA ASP A 137 -18.83 8.35 2.95
C ASP A 137 -17.67 7.97 2.01
N ILE A 138 -16.66 7.26 2.55
CA ILE A 138 -15.50 6.78 1.79
C ILE A 138 -15.72 5.35 1.28
N LEU A 139 -16.46 4.54 2.00
CA LEU A 139 -16.58 3.10 1.74
C LEU A 139 -17.02 2.79 0.30
N SER A 140 -17.92 3.58 -0.27
CA SER A 140 -18.37 3.44 -1.66
C SER A 140 -17.35 3.88 -2.72
N LYS A 141 -16.33 4.64 -2.31
CA LYS A 141 -15.32 5.23 -3.18
C LYS A 141 -13.93 4.62 -2.99
N ILE A 142 -13.82 3.60 -2.12
CA ILE A 142 -12.53 2.96 -1.84
C ILE A 142 -11.90 2.45 -3.15
N GLY A 143 -10.65 2.85 -3.37
CA GLY A 143 -9.93 2.55 -4.59
C GLY A 143 -9.96 3.65 -5.64
N GLU A 144 -10.67 4.78 -5.40
CA GLU A 144 -10.47 5.99 -6.19
C GLU A 144 -9.20 6.72 -5.75
N PRO A 145 -8.52 7.45 -6.66
CA PRO A 145 -7.33 8.22 -6.30
C PRO A 145 -7.71 9.44 -5.44
N TYR A 146 -6.76 9.88 -4.60
CA TYR A 146 -6.86 11.10 -3.78
C TYR A 146 -7.98 11.10 -2.74
N LEU A 147 -8.50 9.94 -2.37
CA LEU A 147 -9.47 9.84 -1.30
C LEU A 147 -8.85 10.24 0.04
N LYS A 148 -9.44 11.26 0.64
CA LYS A 148 -9.13 11.69 2.00
C LYS A 148 -10.41 11.70 2.81
N ALA A 149 -10.39 11.13 4.00
CA ALA A 149 -11.49 11.29 4.94
C ALA A 149 -11.67 12.78 5.26
N ILE A 150 -12.89 13.28 5.08
CA ILE A 150 -13.27 14.64 5.47
C ILE A 150 -13.59 14.57 6.97
N GLY A 151 -12.64 14.94 7.83
CA GLY A 151 -12.82 14.95 9.29
C GLY A 151 -11.54 15.34 10.02
N ASN A 152 -11.63 15.53 11.34
CA ASN A 152 -10.54 15.90 12.25
C ASN A 152 -9.48 14.79 12.45
N TYR A 153 -9.16 14.06 11.39
CA TYR A 153 -8.02 13.16 11.42
C TYR A 153 -6.75 13.99 11.43
N ASP A 154 -5.94 13.79 12.45
CA ASP A 154 -4.66 14.48 12.63
C ASP A 154 -3.91 14.60 11.31
N LYS A 155 -3.48 15.83 10.98
CA LYS A 155 -2.71 16.14 9.75
C LYS A 155 -1.51 15.22 9.54
N ILE A 156 -1.02 14.60 10.61
CA ILE A 156 0.11 13.65 10.61
C ILE A 156 -0.29 12.30 9.98
N ARG A 157 -1.56 11.89 10.07
CA ARG A 157 -2.07 10.64 9.47
C ARG A 157 -2.55 10.80 8.03
N SER A 158 -2.63 12.02 7.51
CA SER A 158 -3.08 12.27 6.15
C SER A 158 -1.97 11.95 5.14
N GLY A 159 -2.10 10.84 4.42
CA GLY A 159 -1.34 10.57 3.20
C GLY A 159 -2.00 11.21 1.98
N LEU A 160 -1.44 10.97 0.79
CA LEU A 160 -1.99 11.47 -0.48
C LEU A 160 -3.32 10.82 -0.88
N GLY A 161 -3.80 9.82 -0.14
CA GLY A 161 -4.98 9.03 -0.51
C GLY A 161 -4.77 8.15 -1.74
N LEU A 162 -3.52 7.79 -2.04
CA LEU A 162 -3.16 7.00 -3.22
C LEU A 162 -2.83 5.54 -2.90
N GLY A 163 -2.55 5.19 -1.64
CA GLY A 163 -2.06 3.85 -1.29
C GLY A 163 -3.02 2.73 -1.70
N ILE A 164 -4.30 2.84 -1.34
CA ILE A 164 -5.32 1.84 -1.72
C ILE A 164 -5.51 1.81 -3.23
N PHE A 165 -5.59 2.98 -3.89
CA PHE A 165 -5.72 3.07 -5.34
C PHE A 165 -4.57 2.36 -6.06
N ILE A 166 -3.32 2.63 -5.65
CA ILE A 166 -2.13 1.99 -6.24
C ILE A 166 -2.14 0.50 -5.95
N GLY A 167 -2.34 0.10 -4.70
CA GLY A 167 -2.39 -1.30 -4.30
C GLY A 167 -3.44 -2.09 -5.06
N LYS A 168 -4.65 -1.51 -5.21
CA LYS A 168 -5.74 -2.09 -5.97
C LYS A 168 -5.36 -2.29 -7.44
N ASN A 169 -4.89 -1.24 -8.12
CA ASN A 169 -4.53 -1.33 -9.53
C ASN A 169 -3.42 -2.36 -9.80
N LEU A 170 -2.39 -2.41 -8.95
CA LEU A 170 -1.29 -3.35 -9.09
C LEU A 170 -1.76 -4.80 -8.96
N LEU A 171 -2.61 -5.09 -7.97
CA LEU A 171 -3.10 -6.43 -7.73
C LEU A 171 -4.17 -6.85 -8.73
N GLU A 172 -5.09 -5.95 -9.13
CA GLU A 172 -6.10 -6.24 -10.17
C GLU A 172 -5.46 -6.48 -11.54
N LYS A 173 -4.38 -5.76 -11.88
CA LYS A 173 -3.57 -6.02 -13.07
C LYS A 173 -2.97 -7.44 -13.05
N ASN A 174 -2.72 -7.98 -11.87
CA ASN A 174 -2.26 -9.36 -11.63
C ASN A 174 -3.42 -10.29 -11.24
N PHE A 175 -4.60 -10.08 -11.78
CA PHE A 175 -5.80 -10.92 -11.69
C PHE A 175 -6.39 -11.09 -10.29
N ALA A 176 -6.01 -10.25 -9.33
CA ALA A 176 -6.64 -10.25 -8.01
C ALA A 176 -8.05 -9.64 -8.06
N ASN A 177 -8.97 -10.18 -7.27
CA ASN A 177 -10.21 -9.52 -6.92
C ASN A 177 -10.08 -8.94 -5.50
N ILE A 178 -10.41 -7.64 -5.34
CA ILE A 178 -10.21 -6.92 -4.07
C ILE A 178 -11.55 -6.42 -3.56
N ASN A 179 -11.83 -6.75 -2.30
CA ASN A 179 -13.00 -6.26 -1.57
C ASN A 179 -12.55 -5.57 -0.29
N CYS A 180 -12.97 -4.32 -0.11
CA CYS A 180 -12.71 -3.53 1.09
C CYS A 180 -14.02 -3.31 1.84
N ARG A 181 -14.03 -3.54 3.15
CA ARG A 181 -15.19 -3.34 4.02
C ARG A 181 -14.74 -3.08 5.46
N ASN A 182 -15.67 -2.77 6.33
CA ASN A 182 -15.41 -2.78 7.75
C ASN A 182 -15.52 -4.21 8.29
N SER A 183 -14.55 -4.60 9.13
CA SER A 183 -14.53 -5.93 9.74
C SER A 183 -15.74 -6.11 10.67
N LYS A 184 -16.36 -7.28 10.59
CA LYS A 184 -17.48 -7.65 11.49
C LYS A 184 -16.98 -8.13 12.86
N THR A 185 -15.72 -8.50 12.96
CA THR A 185 -15.15 -9.16 14.12
C THR A 185 -14.14 -8.32 14.89
N ARG A 186 -13.54 -7.29 14.25
CA ARG A 186 -12.38 -6.59 14.79
C ARG A 186 -12.51 -5.06 14.86
N SER A 187 -13.69 -4.52 14.62
CA SER A 187 -13.99 -3.08 14.68
C SER A 187 -13.28 -2.19 13.64
N GLY A 188 -12.21 -2.65 13.00
CA GLY A 188 -11.42 -1.89 12.03
C GLY A 188 -11.79 -2.18 10.57
N ALA A 189 -10.88 -1.88 9.67
CA ALA A 189 -11.02 -2.20 8.26
C ALA A 189 -10.68 -3.66 7.97
N GLU A 190 -11.30 -4.19 6.90
CA GLU A 190 -10.97 -5.48 6.31
C GLU A 190 -10.74 -5.30 4.81
N VAL A 191 -9.61 -5.82 4.34
CA VAL A 191 -9.30 -5.94 2.91
C VAL A 191 -9.13 -7.41 2.59
N LYS A 192 -9.95 -7.89 1.65
CA LYS A 192 -9.88 -9.25 1.14
C LYS A 192 -9.34 -9.21 -0.29
N ILE A 193 -8.25 -9.91 -0.54
CA ILE A 193 -7.56 -10.01 -1.82
C ILE A 193 -7.59 -11.46 -2.24
N ARG A 194 -8.21 -11.77 -3.38
CA ARG A 194 -8.43 -13.15 -3.82
C ARG A 194 -7.99 -13.35 -5.25
N TRP A 195 -7.23 -14.41 -5.48
CA TRP A 195 -6.84 -14.89 -6.80
C TRP A 195 -7.46 -16.24 -7.09
N ASN A 196 -7.82 -16.47 -8.34
CA ASN A 196 -8.04 -17.80 -8.84
C ASN A 196 -6.67 -18.44 -9.11
N ASN A 197 -6.43 -19.66 -8.59
CA ASN A 197 -5.14 -20.32 -8.71
C ASN A 197 -4.72 -20.62 -10.16
N LYS A 198 -5.69 -20.67 -11.09
CA LYS A 198 -5.42 -20.80 -12.53
C LYS A 198 -4.78 -19.56 -13.13
N ASP A 199 -4.97 -18.39 -12.51
CA ASP A 199 -4.45 -17.14 -13.01
C ASP A 199 -3.01 -16.90 -12.54
N PHE A 200 -2.55 -17.56 -11.47
CA PHE A 200 -1.14 -17.53 -11.06
C PHE A 200 -0.17 -18.11 -12.09
N ILE A 201 -0.65 -18.99 -12.96
CA ILE A 201 0.16 -19.56 -14.06
C ILE A 201 0.44 -18.50 -15.13
N LYS A 202 -0.29 -17.38 -15.13
CA LYS A 202 -0.19 -16.28 -16.10
C LYS A 202 0.65 -15.10 -15.62
N ILE A 203 1.04 -15.12 -14.35
CA ILE A 203 1.88 -14.13 -13.70
C ILE A 203 3.32 -14.59 -13.75
#